data_a728d72075c9596abc6709a7aa872083
#
_entry.id   a728d72075c9596abc6709a7aa872083
#
_cell.length_a   1.000
_cell.length_b   1.000
_cell.length_c   1.000
_cell.angle_alpha   90.00
_cell.angle_beta   90.00
_cell.angle_gamma   90.00
#
_symmetry.space_group_name_H-M   'P 1'
#
loop_
_entity.id
_entity.type
_entity.pdbx_description
1 polymer ?
#
loop_
_entity_poly.entity_id
_entity_poly.type
_entity_poly.pdbx_seq_one_letter_code
_entity_poly.pdbx_strand_id
1 'polypeptide(L)'
;MPSRILLTVLLAATGAAAAEPPVRVLIVDGYSNHDWQLTTALIRGILEPTGRFTVSVATAPPTRDAPGWDIWRPRFSDYEVVIQTCNDLGGGPVWPRAVQEDFEAFVRNGGGVYVWHAGNNAFTDWPAYNEMIGLGWRTKDFGWALAIDADGRIIRIPAGEGLDTGHGARLETVVKRLGDHPIHAGLPRAWRTPDIEVYHYARGPAKNLEVLSYGYDPATQMNWPLEWTVTYGRGRVYTSTLGHVWKGDSQPERMRCAGVQTLLVRALQWLAGRPVTWPVPADFPTADRISVRGEIPLPGPP
;
A
#
# COMPACT_ATOMS: atom_id res chain seq x y z
N MET A 1 -18.06 24.74 -70.28
CA MET A 1 -18.72 24.66 -68.94
C MET A 1 -17.64 24.25 -67.94
N PRO A 2 -17.24 25.09 -66.96
CA PRO A 2 -16.21 24.70 -66.01
C PRO A 2 -16.85 23.98 -64.80
N SER A 3 -16.37 22.76 -64.53
CA SER A 3 -16.71 21.98 -63.34
C SER A 3 -16.19 22.63 -62.05
N ARG A 4 -17.09 22.93 -61.13
CA ARG A 4 -16.76 23.39 -59.80
C ARG A 4 -16.49 22.17 -58.91
N ILE A 5 -15.23 22.03 -58.47
CA ILE A 5 -14.83 21.05 -57.44
C ILE A 5 -15.23 21.64 -56.08
N LEU A 6 -16.15 20.99 -55.40
CA LEU A 6 -16.53 21.31 -54.02
C LEU A 6 -15.49 20.64 -53.09
N LEU A 7 -14.68 21.44 -52.43
CA LEU A 7 -13.73 20.96 -51.39
C LEU A 7 -14.46 20.90 -50.06
N THR A 8 -14.81 19.70 -49.61
CA THR A 8 -15.41 19.48 -48.31
C THR A 8 -14.30 19.42 -47.26
N VAL A 9 -14.20 20.45 -46.43
CA VAL A 9 -13.27 20.47 -45.28
C VAL A 9 -13.94 19.72 -44.13
N LEU A 10 -13.41 18.53 -43.81
CA LEU A 10 -13.77 17.82 -42.56
C LEU A 10 -13.06 18.50 -41.39
N LEU A 11 -13.77 19.24 -40.55
CA LEU A 11 -13.30 19.67 -39.25
C LEU A 11 -13.32 18.47 -38.33
N ALA A 12 -12.15 17.91 -38.00
CA ALA A 12 -12.00 16.96 -36.93
C ALA A 12 -12.09 17.73 -35.57
N ALA A 13 -13.21 17.59 -34.90
CA ALA A 13 -13.36 18.09 -33.55
C ALA A 13 -12.50 17.21 -32.61
N THR A 14 -11.32 17.69 -32.21
CA THR A 14 -10.54 17.12 -31.15
C THR A 14 -11.24 17.44 -29.82
N GLY A 15 -12.17 16.57 -29.41
CA GLY A 15 -12.75 16.65 -28.08
C GLY A 15 -11.63 16.46 -27.04
N ALA A 16 -11.32 17.52 -26.28
CA ALA A 16 -10.48 17.39 -25.10
C ALA A 16 -11.22 16.45 -24.13
N ALA A 17 -10.66 15.26 -23.89
CA ALA A 17 -11.18 14.36 -22.88
C ALA A 17 -11.17 15.12 -21.54
N ALA A 18 -12.34 15.26 -20.90
CA ALA A 18 -12.42 15.87 -19.57
C ALA A 18 -11.46 15.12 -18.63
N ALA A 19 -10.68 15.87 -17.87
CA ALA A 19 -9.77 15.27 -16.90
C ALA A 19 -10.59 14.42 -15.91
N GLU A 20 -10.16 13.19 -15.65
CA GLU A 20 -10.80 12.34 -14.64
C GLU A 20 -10.79 13.04 -13.29
N PRO A 21 -11.89 12.99 -12.50
CA PRO A 21 -11.91 13.58 -11.17
C PRO A 21 -10.88 12.90 -10.28
N PRO A 22 -10.33 13.61 -9.27
CA PRO A 22 -9.39 13.02 -8.31
C PRO A 22 -9.97 11.78 -7.63
N VAL A 23 -9.13 10.79 -7.34
CA VAL A 23 -9.49 9.59 -6.56
C VAL A 23 -9.77 10.02 -5.12
N ARG A 24 -10.91 9.61 -4.57
CA ARG A 24 -11.27 9.86 -3.17
C ARG A 24 -10.63 8.80 -2.29
N VAL A 25 -9.72 9.24 -1.44
CA VAL A 25 -8.93 8.40 -0.53
C VAL A 25 -9.28 8.71 0.91
N LEU A 26 -9.54 7.68 1.71
CA LEU A 26 -9.66 7.78 3.16
C LEU A 26 -8.43 7.17 3.82
N ILE A 27 -7.71 7.92 4.64
CA ILE A 27 -6.73 7.37 5.57
C ILE A 27 -7.45 7.04 6.87
N VAL A 28 -7.32 5.79 7.34
CA VAL A 28 -7.80 5.39 8.67
C VAL A 28 -6.59 5.21 9.58
N ASP A 29 -6.50 6.07 10.58
CA ASP A 29 -5.42 6.13 11.55
C ASP A 29 -5.94 6.23 13.00
N GLY A 30 -5.10 6.61 13.98
CA GLY A 30 -5.48 6.91 15.36
C GLY A 30 -4.66 6.13 16.39
N TYR A 31 -4.12 4.97 16.04
CA TYR A 31 -3.27 4.18 16.93
C TYR A 31 -2.35 3.24 16.17
N SER A 32 -1.15 3.09 16.69
CA SER A 32 -0.12 2.15 16.20
C SER A 32 1.04 2.11 17.21
N ASN A 33 1.86 1.07 17.16
CA ASN A 33 3.17 1.09 17.80
C ASN A 33 4.18 1.99 17.05
N HIS A 34 3.85 2.38 15.79
CA HIS A 34 4.61 3.33 14.95
C HIS A 34 4.13 4.76 15.15
N ASP A 35 4.80 5.73 14.53
CA ASP A 35 4.34 7.12 14.49
C ASP A 35 3.25 7.29 13.41
N TRP A 36 2.00 7.04 13.79
CA TRP A 36 0.87 7.10 12.87
C TRP A 36 0.54 8.53 12.44
N GLN A 37 0.74 9.54 13.33
CA GLN A 37 0.51 10.95 12.99
C GLN A 37 1.45 11.42 11.89
N LEU A 38 2.75 11.15 12.06
CA LEU A 38 3.74 11.48 11.04
C LEU A 38 3.51 10.65 9.76
N THR A 39 3.13 9.38 9.89
CA THR A 39 2.79 8.52 8.73
C THR A 39 1.67 9.15 7.90
N THR A 40 0.57 9.54 8.52
CA THR A 40 -0.56 10.21 7.86
C THR A 40 -0.12 11.52 7.20
N ALA A 41 0.64 12.36 7.91
CA ALA A 41 1.12 13.64 7.39
C ALA A 41 2.03 13.45 6.16
N LEU A 42 2.96 12.47 6.20
CA LEU A 42 3.84 12.16 5.07
C LEU A 42 3.08 11.60 3.87
N ILE A 43 2.12 10.68 4.08
CA ILE A 43 1.26 10.17 3.01
C ILE A 43 0.49 11.30 2.33
N ARG A 44 -0.14 12.19 3.11
CA ARG A 44 -0.84 13.36 2.58
C ARG A 44 0.10 14.29 1.81
N GLY A 45 1.27 14.57 2.37
CA GLY A 45 2.29 15.41 1.72
C GLY A 45 2.83 14.86 0.40
N ILE A 46 2.77 13.52 0.20
CA ILE A 46 3.10 12.90 -1.09
C ILE A 46 1.93 12.99 -2.06
N LEU A 47 0.69 12.74 -1.59
CA LEU A 47 -0.47 12.59 -2.45
C LEU A 47 -1.10 13.91 -2.90
N GLU A 48 -1.32 14.84 -1.97
CA GLU A 48 -2.06 16.08 -2.22
C GLU A 48 -1.40 16.95 -3.31
N PRO A 49 -0.06 17.13 -3.34
CA PRO A 49 0.58 17.93 -4.39
C PRO A 49 0.45 17.34 -5.80
N THR A 50 0.08 16.06 -5.94
CA THR A 50 -0.12 15.44 -7.26
C THR A 50 -1.36 15.94 -7.98
N GLY A 51 -2.34 16.51 -7.25
CA GLY A 51 -3.65 16.89 -7.78
C GLY A 51 -4.51 15.70 -8.26
N ARG A 52 -4.07 14.47 -8.02
CA ARG A 52 -4.75 13.23 -8.48
C ARG A 52 -5.65 12.62 -7.40
N PHE A 53 -5.54 13.09 -6.16
CA PHE A 53 -6.24 12.52 -5.01
C PHE A 53 -6.89 13.61 -4.16
N THR A 54 -8.09 13.30 -3.66
CA THR A 54 -8.70 14.03 -2.55
C THR A 54 -8.59 13.15 -1.32
N VAL A 55 -7.85 13.61 -0.31
CA VAL A 55 -7.53 12.81 0.87
C VAL A 55 -8.33 13.30 2.07
N SER A 56 -9.05 12.38 2.71
CA SER A 56 -9.70 12.59 4.01
C SER A 56 -9.05 11.67 5.04
N VAL A 57 -9.22 12.00 6.32
CA VAL A 57 -8.69 11.21 7.44
C VAL A 57 -9.83 10.88 8.39
N ALA A 58 -9.89 9.62 8.85
CA ALA A 58 -10.77 9.17 9.91
C ALA A 58 -9.93 8.62 11.06
N THR A 59 -9.66 9.49 12.03
CA THR A 59 -8.86 9.12 13.20
C THR A 59 -9.70 8.36 14.20
N ALA A 60 -9.31 7.11 14.46
CA ALA A 60 -9.92 6.25 15.46
C ALA A 60 -9.52 6.68 16.88
N PRO A 61 -10.36 6.43 17.91
CA PRO A 61 -9.96 6.63 19.30
C PRO A 61 -8.68 5.85 19.63
N PRO A 62 -7.72 6.46 20.39
CA PRO A 62 -6.34 5.93 20.48
C PRO A 62 -6.19 4.73 21.42
N THR A 63 -7.15 4.47 22.30
CA THR A 63 -7.11 3.36 23.26
C THR A 63 -8.46 2.67 23.34
N ARG A 64 -8.50 1.45 23.89
CA ARG A 64 -9.76 0.68 24.05
C ARG A 64 -10.82 1.42 24.85
N ASP A 65 -10.40 2.16 25.87
CA ASP A 65 -11.28 2.84 26.80
C ASP A 65 -11.46 4.34 26.46
N ALA A 66 -10.88 4.80 25.34
CA ALA A 66 -11.06 6.18 24.90
C ALA A 66 -12.53 6.44 24.51
N PRO A 67 -13.08 7.62 24.83
CA PRO A 67 -14.41 7.98 24.38
C PRO A 67 -14.47 8.11 22.85
N GLY A 68 -15.66 7.91 22.29
CA GLY A 68 -15.92 8.12 20.87
C GLY A 68 -16.03 6.84 20.04
N TRP A 69 -15.72 5.66 20.57
CA TRP A 69 -15.89 4.40 19.84
C TRP A 69 -17.35 4.11 19.45
N ASP A 70 -18.29 4.60 20.21
CA ASP A 70 -19.73 4.48 19.97
C ASP A 70 -20.23 5.27 18.77
N ILE A 71 -19.53 6.35 18.43
CA ILE A 71 -19.85 7.25 17.30
C ILE A 71 -18.84 7.15 16.14
N TRP A 72 -17.66 6.55 16.36
CA TRP A 72 -16.65 6.41 15.33
C TRP A 72 -17.06 5.35 14.29
N ARG A 73 -17.55 5.84 13.16
CA ARG A 73 -18.03 4.98 12.06
C ARG A 73 -17.72 5.61 10.71
N PRO A 74 -16.50 5.41 10.17
CA PRO A 74 -16.14 5.94 8.85
C PRO A 74 -17.09 5.41 7.77
N ARG A 75 -17.56 6.29 6.89
CA ARG A 75 -18.38 5.89 5.74
C ARG A 75 -17.48 5.49 4.57
N PHE A 76 -16.97 4.27 4.60
CA PHE A 76 -16.03 3.75 3.59
C PHE A 76 -16.58 3.86 2.16
N SER A 77 -17.89 3.71 1.97
CA SER A 77 -18.56 3.80 0.66
C SER A 77 -18.45 5.17 -0.02
N ASP A 78 -18.09 6.23 0.72
CA ASP A 78 -17.89 7.56 0.15
C ASP A 78 -16.53 7.68 -0.58
N TYR A 79 -15.68 6.64 -0.50
CA TYR A 79 -14.31 6.64 -1.03
C TYR A 79 -14.10 5.51 -2.03
N GLU A 80 -13.11 5.67 -2.90
CA GLU A 80 -12.67 4.62 -3.82
C GLU A 80 -11.58 3.75 -3.19
N VAL A 81 -10.74 4.36 -2.33
CA VAL A 81 -9.63 3.66 -1.68
C VAL A 81 -9.56 4.03 -0.20
N VAL A 82 -9.28 3.04 0.63
CA VAL A 82 -8.94 3.21 2.05
C VAL A 82 -7.47 2.87 2.25
N ILE A 83 -6.70 3.77 2.86
CA ILE A 83 -5.35 3.48 3.37
C ILE A 83 -5.50 3.14 4.86
N GLN A 84 -5.20 1.92 5.24
CA GLN A 84 -5.28 1.42 6.61
C GLN A 84 -3.89 1.45 7.24
N THR A 85 -3.72 2.23 8.31
CA THR A 85 -2.45 2.41 9.04
C THR A 85 -2.55 1.99 10.52
N CYS A 86 -3.77 1.73 11.03
CA CYS A 86 -3.95 1.28 12.41
C CYS A 86 -3.30 -0.07 12.65
N ASN A 87 -2.81 -0.27 13.87
CA ASN A 87 -2.29 -1.55 14.29
C ASN A 87 -2.48 -1.70 15.80
N ASP A 88 -3.00 -2.84 16.22
CA ASP A 88 -3.31 -3.18 17.61
C ASP A 88 -2.24 -4.05 18.28
N LEU A 89 -1.04 -4.12 17.69
CA LEU A 89 0.09 -4.86 18.27
C LEU A 89 0.42 -4.33 19.67
N GLY A 90 0.57 -5.25 20.61
CA GLY A 90 0.78 -4.90 22.02
C GLY A 90 -0.50 -4.57 22.79
N GLY A 91 -1.68 -4.97 22.30
CA GLY A 91 -2.95 -4.83 23.00
C GLY A 91 -3.73 -3.55 22.68
N GLY A 92 -3.46 -2.93 21.55
CA GLY A 92 -4.22 -1.78 21.05
C GLY A 92 -5.71 -2.08 20.84
N PRO A 93 -6.52 -1.06 20.50
CA PRO A 93 -7.93 -1.26 20.25
C PRO A 93 -8.20 -2.04 18.96
N VAL A 94 -9.32 -2.72 18.91
CA VAL A 94 -9.86 -3.34 17.68
C VAL A 94 -11.10 -2.56 17.27
N TRP A 95 -11.31 -2.38 15.97
CA TRP A 95 -12.48 -1.66 15.47
C TRP A 95 -13.79 -2.29 15.93
N PRO A 96 -14.83 -1.51 16.28
CA PRO A 96 -16.14 -2.03 16.60
C PRO A 96 -16.67 -2.97 15.51
N ARG A 97 -17.43 -3.99 15.92
CA ARG A 97 -17.96 -5.01 14.99
C ARG A 97 -18.69 -4.41 13.78
N ALA A 98 -19.52 -3.39 14.03
CA ALA A 98 -20.25 -2.71 12.95
C ALA A 98 -19.32 -2.02 11.94
N VAL A 99 -18.18 -1.47 12.41
CA VAL A 99 -17.16 -0.85 11.52
C VAL A 99 -16.42 -1.93 10.73
N GLN A 100 -16.14 -3.08 11.36
CA GLN A 100 -15.54 -4.22 10.65
C GLN A 100 -16.46 -4.70 9.52
N GLU A 101 -17.75 -4.84 9.79
CA GLU A 101 -18.76 -5.27 8.81
C GLU A 101 -18.90 -4.28 7.65
N ASP A 102 -18.90 -2.97 7.94
CA ASP A 102 -18.92 -1.92 6.92
C ASP A 102 -17.65 -1.96 6.05
N PHE A 103 -16.50 -2.19 6.65
CA PHE A 103 -15.23 -2.32 5.92
C PHE A 103 -15.18 -3.59 5.06
N GLU A 104 -15.60 -4.73 5.59
CA GLU A 104 -15.75 -5.98 4.84
C GLU A 104 -16.67 -5.81 3.63
N ALA A 105 -17.82 -5.16 3.84
CA ALA A 105 -18.79 -4.89 2.78
C ALA A 105 -18.19 -3.96 1.71
N PHE A 106 -17.47 -2.92 2.12
CA PHE A 106 -16.77 -2.00 1.22
C PHE A 106 -15.82 -2.77 0.30
N VAL A 107 -14.91 -3.56 0.87
CA VAL A 107 -13.92 -4.32 0.07
C VAL A 107 -14.63 -5.36 -0.81
N ARG A 108 -15.53 -6.16 -0.23
CA ARG A 108 -16.28 -7.20 -0.97
C ARG A 108 -17.03 -6.64 -2.18
N ASN A 109 -17.50 -5.39 -2.09
CA ASN A 109 -18.24 -4.70 -3.15
C ASN A 109 -17.38 -3.96 -4.17
N GLY A 110 -16.05 -4.06 -4.09
CA GLY A 110 -15.14 -3.51 -5.10
C GLY A 110 -14.27 -2.36 -4.63
N GLY A 111 -14.34 -1.98 -3.34
CA GLY A 111 -13.47 -0.97 -2.75
C GLY A 111 -12.00 -1.40 -2.76
N GLY A 112 -11.10 -0.43 -2.91
CA GLY A 112 -9.66 -0.63 -2.84
C GLY A 112 -9.11 -0.42 -1.43
N VAL A 113 -8.16 -1.24 -1.01
CA VAL A 113 -7.48 -1.08 0.29
C VAL A 113 -5.98 -1.09 0.11
N TYR A 114 -5.32 -0.04 0.58
CA TYR A 114 -3.88 -0.03 0.80
C TYR A 114 -3.59 -0.35 2.26
N VAL A 115 -2.97 -1.49 2.53
CA VAL A 115 -2.47 -1.85 3.87
C VAL A 115 -1.05 -1.31 3.98
N TRP A 116 -0.91 -0.20 4.72
CA TRP A 116 0.35 0.50 4.82
C TRP A 116 1.23 -0.11 5.91
N HIS A 117 2.39 -0.61 5.54
CA HIS A 117 3.45 -1.10 6.44
C HIS A 117 2.88 -1.81 7.70
N ALA A 118 2.89 -1.13 8.85
CA ALA A 118 2.42 -1.67 10.12
C ALA A 118 0.92 -2.04 10.14
N GLY A 119 0.13 -1.61 9.19
CA GLY A 119 -1.27 -2.03 9.06
C GLY A 119 -1.42 -3.54 8.86
N ASN A 120 -0.39 -4.25 8.35
CA ASN A 120 -0.44 -5.70 8.23
C ASN A 120 -0.24 -6.43 9.58
N ASN A 121 0.16 -5.72 10.63
CA ASN A 121 0.28 -6.27 11.97
C ASN A 121 -1.08 -6.33 12.71
N ALA A 122 -2.08 -5.61 12.19
CA ALA A 122 -3.37 -5.41 12.84
C ALA A 122 -4.26 -6.65 12.84
N PHE A 123 -5.15 -6.69 13.84
CA PHE A 123 -6.38 -7.47 13.86
C PHE A 123 -6.20 -8.99 13.66
N THR A 124 -5.30 -9.60 14.44
CA THR A 124 -5.03 -11.05 14.38
C THR A 124 -6.30 -11.88 14.51
N ASP A 125 -7.25 -11.46 15.36
CA ASP A 125 -8.48 -12.18 15.65
C ASP A 125 -9.64 -11.81 14.71
N TRP A 126 -9.40 -11.07 13.63
CA TRP A 126 -10.40 -10.75 12.63
C TRP A 126 -10.15 -11.57 11.34
N PRO A 127 -10.86 -12.72 11.15
CA PRO A 127 -10.58 -13.65 10.05
C PRO A 127 -10.66 -13.01 8.65
N ALA A 128 -11.70 -12.17 8.42
CA ALA A 128 -11.87 -11.52 7.13
C ALA A 128 -10.71 -10.55 6.83
N TYR A 129 -10.21 -9.83 7.83
CA TYR A 129 -9.04 -8.97 7.66
C TYR A 129 -7.79 -9.78 7.28
N ASN A 130 -7.57 -10.92 7.93
CA ASN A 130 -6.45 -11.81 7.58
C ASN A 130 -6.58 -12.37 6.15
N GLU A 131 -7.80 -12.65 5.69
CA GLU A 131 -8.01 -13.03 4.28
C GLU A 131 -7.75 -11.87 3.31
N MET A 132 -8.14 -10.63 3.68
CA MET A 132 -7.90 -9.44 2.85
C MET A 132 -6.41 -9.11 2.72
N ILE A 133 -5.63 -9.18 3.81
CA ILE A 133 -4.22 -8.84 3.77
C ILE A 133 -3.34 -10.00 3.27
N GLY A 134 -3.82 -11.23 3.32
CA GLY A 134 -3.14 -12.45 2.86
C GLY A 134 -1.97 -12.90 3.70
N LEU A 135 -1.06 -11.98 4.05
CA LEU A 135 0.11 -12.18 4.93
C LEU A 135 0.17 -11.02 5.92
N GLY A 136 0.45 -11.31 7.17
CA GLY A 136 0.56 -10.31 8.24
C GLY A 136 1.63 -10.69 9.28
N TRP A 137 1.83 -9.83 10.24
CA TRP A 137 2.72 -10.08 11.38
C TRP A 137 2.04 -11.05 12.35
N ARG A 138 2.36 -12.33 12.24
CA ARG A 138 1.69 -13.43 12.96
C ARG A 138 2.72 -14.43 13.47
N THR A 139 2.29 -15.27 14.41
CA THR A 139 3.08 -16.40 14.90
C THR A 139 3.24 -17.48 13.83
N LYS A 140 4.25 -18.34 13.96
CA LYS A 140 4.55 -19.40 12.98
C LYS A 140 3.39 -20.37 12.72
N ASP A 141 2.49 -20.53 13.70
CA ASP A 141 1.37 -21.46 13.59
C ASP A 141 0.13 -20.86 12.90
N PHE A 142 0.16 -19.58 12.56
CA PHE A 142 -1.02 -18.85 12.04
C PHE A 142 -1.41 -19.24 10.60
N GLY A 143 -0.50 -19.73 9.81
CA GLY A 143 -0.76 -20.06 8.41
C GLY A 143 0.52 -20.10 7.57
N TRP A 144 0.36 -19.93 6.26
CA TRP A 144 1.46 -19.99 5.32
C TRP A 144 2.38 -18.76 5.43
N ALA A 145 3.69 -18.99 5.31
CA ALA A 145 4.61 -17.94 4.88
C ALA A 145 5.03 -18.19 3.42
N LEU A 146 5.40 -17.12 2.74
CA LEU A 146 5.91 -17.16 1.37
C LEU A 146 7.34 -16.65 1.34
N ALA A 147 8.26 -17.45 0.80
CA ALA A 147 9.61 -17.01 0.46
C ALA A 147 9.82 -17.08 -1.05
N ILE A 148 10.85 -16.44 -1.55
CA ILE A 148 11.19 -16.45 -2.99
C ILE A 148 12.60 -17.03 -3.15
N ASP A 149 12.75 -18.08 -3.98
CA ASP A 149 14.04 -18.68 -4.25
C ASP A 149 14.91 -17.81 -5.21
N ALA A 150 16.10 -18.31 -5.51
CA ALA A 150 17.04 -17.61 -6.38
C ALA A 150 16.54 -17.46 -7.83
N ASP A 151 15.66 -18.37 -8.27
CA ASP A 151 15.04 -18.37 -9.60
C ASP A 151 13.76 -17.51 -9.66
N GLY A 152 13.34 -16.91 -8.54
CA GLY A 152 12.10 -16.11 -8.45
C GLY A 152 10.84 -16.97 -8.26
N ARG A 153 10.96 -18.23 -7.84
CA ARG A 153 9.80 -19.09 -7.56
C ARG A 153 9.33 -18.91 -6.11
N ILE A 154 8.03 -18.95 -5.92
CA ILE A 154 7.44 -18.87 -4.59
C ILE A 154 7.56 -20.22 -3.88
N ILE A 155 8.19 -20.19 -2.71
CA ILE A 155 8.25 -21.29 -1.75
C ILE A 155 7.18 -21.05 -0.70
N ARG A 156 6.28 -22.02 -0.50
CA ARG A 156 5.24 -21.96 0.54
C ARG A 156 5.73 -22.74 1.77
N ILE A 157 5.81 -22.05 2.90
CA ILE A 157 6.23 -22.62 4.18
C ILE A 157 4.98 -22.82 5.04
N PRO A 158 4.63 -24.06 5.43
CA PRO A 158 3.39 -24.32 6.16
C PRO A 158 3.42 -23.77 7.59
N ALA A 159 2.24 -23.69 8.20
CA ALA A 159 2.10 -23.39 9.62
C ALA A 159 2.92 -24.37 10.47
N GLY A 160 3.54 -23.89 11.52
CA GLY A 160 4.39 -24.66 12.43
C GLY A 160 5.85 -24.75 11.99
N GLU A 161 6.18 -24.50 10.72
CA GLU A 161 7.55 -24.50 10.22
C GLU A 161 8.17 -23.10 10.18
N GLY A 162 9.49 -23.02 10.39
CA GLY A 162 10.26 -21.79 10.38
C GLY A 162 10.04 -20.95 11.64
N LEU A 163 9.96 -19.62 11.47
CA LEU A 163 9.89 -18.64 12.56
C LEU A 163 8.55 -17.93 12.61
N ASP A 164 8.30 -17.22 13.70
CA ASP A 164 7.33 -16.15 13.77
C ASP A 164 7.71 -15.04 12.80
N THR A 165 6.75 -14.21 12.42
CA THR A 165 7.06 -13.01 11.63
C THR A 165 8.01 -12.11 12.40
N GLY A 166 9.04 -11.64 11.72
CA GLY A 166 10.04 -10.73 12.24
C GLY A 166 10.71 -9.95 11.12
N HIS A 167 11.74 -9.20 11.45
CA HIS A 167 12.64 -8.56 10.50
C HIS A 167 14.06 -8.53 11.07
N GLY A 168 15.06 -8.45 10.20
CA GLY A 168 16.43 -8.15 10.55
C GLY A 168 16.66 -6.65 10.80
N ALA A 169 17.92 -6.22 10.74
CA ALA A 169 18.24 -4.80 10.75
C ALA A 169 17.62 -4.08 9.55
N ARG A 170 17.23 -2.82 9.73
CA ARG A 170 16.84 -1.95 8.62
C ARG A 170 18.07 -1.65 7.77
N LEU A 171 17.97 -1.93 6.50
CA LEU A 171 19.09 -1.83 5.57
C LEU A 171 18.64 -1.22 4.24
N GLU A 172 19.60 -0.65 3.53
CA GLU A 172 19.45 -0.39 2.11
C GLU A 172 19.24 -1.73 1.38
N THR A 173 18.16 -1.86 0.64
CA THR A 173 17.75 -3.14 0.07
C THR A 173 17.43 -2.99 -1.41
N VAL A 174 17.81 -4.00 -2.21
CA VAL A 174 17.39 -4.10 -3.60
C VAL A 174 16.00 -4.75 -3.66
N VAL A 175 15.03 -3.96 -4.07
CA VAL A 175 13.67 -4.43 -4.40
C VAL A 175 13.71 -5.07 -5.78
N LYS A 176 13.31 -6.32 -5.89
CA LYS A 176 13.21 -7.05 -7.16
C LYS A 176 11.76 -7.30 -7.51
N ARG A 177 11.37 -6.97 -8.73
CA ARG A 177 10.01 -7.25 -9.23
C ARG A 177 9.83 -8.75 -9.47
N LEU A 178 8.61 -9.22 -9.15
CA LEU A 178 8.16 -10.57 -9.47
C LEU A 178 6.95 -10.46 -10.43
N GLY A 179 7.13 -10.93 -11.66
CA GLY A 179 6.09 -10.85 -12.69
C GLY A 179 5.87 -9.44 -13.27
N ASP A 180 4.75 -9.29 -13.97
CA ASP A 180 4.32 -8.06 -14.61
C ASP A 180 2.94 -7.65 -14.06
N HIS A 181 2.90 -6.56 -13.34
CA HIS A 181 1.67 -6.01 -12.76
C HIS A 181 1.51 -4.53 -13.16
N PRO A 182 0.30 -4.00 -13.37
CA PRO A 182 0.08 -2.61 -13.78
C PRO A 182 0.76 -1.58 -12.89
N ILE A 183 0.83 -1.81 -11.57
CA ILE A 183 1.54 -0.92 -10.63
C ILE A 183 3.01 -0.78 -11.03
N HIS A 184 3.63 -1.84 -11.53
CA HIS A 184 5.04 -1.89 -11.89
C HIS A 184 5.33 -1.65 -13.38
N ALA A 185 4.32 -1.35 -14.20
CA ALA A 185 4.53 -1.15 -15.63
C ALA A 185 5.57 -0.05 -15.90
N GLY A 186 6.59 -0.36 -16.70
CA GLY A 186 7.69 0.55 -17.04
C GLY A 186 8.74 0.80 -15.94
N LEU A 187 8.56 0.27 -14.72
CA LEU A 187 9.60 0.34 -13.69
C LEU A 187 10.76 -0.62 -14.03
N PRO A 188 12.00 -0.34 -13.58
CA PRO A 188 13.11 -1.28 -13.73
C PRO A 188 12.80 -2.61 -13.01
N ARG A 189 13.43 -3.71 -13.45
CA ARG A 189 13.26 -5.03 -12.82
C ARG A 189 13.79 -5.10 -11.38
N ALA A 190 14.75 -4.23 -11.05
CA ALA A 190 15.31 -4.09 -9.72
C ALA A 190 15.64 -2.62 -9.46
N TRP A 191 15.43 -2.19 -8.23
CA TRP A 191 15.75 -0.84 -7.78
C TRP A 191 16.08 -0.85 -6.29
N ARG A 192 16.77 0.17 -5.82
CA ARG A 192 17.29 0.24 -4.46
C ARG A 192 16.50 1.22 -3.61
N THR A 193 16.16 0.82 -2.39
CA THR A 193 15.48 1.68 -1.41
C THR A 193 16.30 1.78 -0.14
N PRO A 194 16.38 2.95 0.50
CA PRO A 194 17.10 3.10 1.75
C PRO A 194 16.30 2.53 2.92
N ASP A 195 16.98 2.07 3.95
CA ASP A 195 16.55 1.91 5.34
C ASP A 195 15.15 1.25 5.50
N ILE A 196 14.96 0.04 4.93
CA ILE A 196 13.72 -0.70 5.05
C ILE A 196 13.86 -1.95 5.92
N GLU A 197 12.72 -2.40 6.44
CA GLU A 197 12.55 -3.69 7.07
C GLU A 197 12.09 -4.71 6.03
N VAL A 198 12.86 -5.78 5.85
CA VAL A 198 12.39 -6.95 5.11
C VAL A 198 11.70 -7.88 6.10
N TYR A 199 10.37 -7.96 6.02
CA TYR A 199 9.61 -8.85 6.90
C TYR A 199 9.83 -10.30 6.47
N HIS A 200 10.52 -11.08 7.29
CA HIS A 200 10.60 -12.51 7.09
C HIS A 200 9.43 -13.23 7.76
N TYR A 201 9.03 -14.34 7.16
CA TYR A 201 7.93 -15.17 7.65
C TYR A 201 6.63 -14.41 7.93
N ALA A 202 6.31 -13.35 7.14
CA ALA A 202 4.95 -12.81 7.17
C ALA A 202 3.97 -13.94 6.86
N ARG A 203 2.95 -14.13 7.72
CA ARG A 203 2.09 -15.32 7.70
C ARG A 203 0.64 -14.98 7.53
N GLY A 204 -0.09 -15.93 6.95
CA GLY A 204 -1.52 -15.77 6.77
C GLY A 204 -2.15 -16.85 5.91
N PRO A 205 -3.42 -16.67 5.52
CA PRO A 205 -4.10 -17.59 4.62
C PRO A 205 -3.44 -17.71 3.24
N ALA A 206 -2.74 -16.67 2.77
CA ALA A 206 -2.06 -16.59 1.48
C ALA A 206 -2.92 -17.10 0.32
N LYS A 207 -4.23 -16.74 0.34
CA LYS A 207 -5.22 -17.06 -0.68
C LYS A 207 -5.41 -15.89 -1.62
N ASN A 208 -5.63 -16.16 -2.91
CA ASN A 208 -5.87 -15.14 -3.95
C ASN A 208 -4.81 -14.02 -3.94
N LEU A 209 -3.57 -14.38 -3.63
CA LEU A 209 -2.45 -13.50 -3.40
C LEU A 209 -1.45 -13.60 -4.55
N GLU A 210 -1.02 -12.43 -5.05
CA GLU A 210 0.05 -12.27 -6.01
C GLU A 210 1.17 -11.44 -5.39
N VAL A 211 2.40 -11.99 -5.32
CA VAL A 211 3.59 -11.25 -4.87
C VAL A 211 4.09 -10.39 -6.01
N LEU A 212 4.25 -9.09 -5.79
CA LEU A 212 4.69 -8.13 -6.81
C LEU A 212 6.18 -7.84 -6.74
N SER A 213 6.74 -7.80 -5.53
CA SER A 213 8.16 -7.58 -5.33
C SER A 213 8.68 -8.27 -4.07
N TYR A 214 9.99 -8.42 -4.02
CA TYR A 214 10.67 -9.07 -2.92
C TYR A 214 12.04 -8.44 -2.66
N GLY A 215 12.58 -8.69 -1.46
CA GLY A 215 13.91 -8.28 -1.04
C GLY A 215 14.63 -9.38 -0.27
N TYR A 216 15.96 -9.31 -0.24
CA TYR A 216 16.81 -10.24 0.50
C TYR A 216 16.94 -9.79 1.95
N ASP A 217 16.73 -10.73 2.88
CA ASP A 217 16.97 -10.56 4.31
C ASP A 217 18.25 -11.30 4.71
N PRO A 218 19.32 -10.59 5.11
CA PRO A 218 20.55 -11.23 5.56
C PRO A 218 20.38 -12.07 6.83
N ALA A 219 19.42 -11.77 7.69
CA ALA A 219 19.20 -12.48 8.94
C ALA A 219 18.73 -13.91 8.70
N THR A 220 17.90 -14.14 7.69
CA THR A 220 17.40 -15.47 7.32
C THR A 220 18.08 -16.04 6.08
N GLN A 221 18.91 -15.24 5.39
CA GLN A 221 19.55 -15.60 4.11
C GLN A 221 18.55 -16.01 3.02
N MET A 222 17.35 -15.42 3.04
CA MET A 222 16.26 -15.70 2.11
C MET A 222 15.68 -14.41 1.54
N ASN A 223 14.93 -14.55 0.42
CA ASN A 223 14.15 -13.43 -0.09
C ASN A 223 12.70 -13.54 0.39
N TRP A 224 12.11 -12.38 0.73
CA TRP A 224 10.76 -12.27 1.26
C TRP A 224 9.94 -11.23 0.51
N PRO A 225 8.60 -11.41 0.43
CA PRO A 225 7.73 -10.42 -0.20
C PRO A 225 7.85 -9.04 0.46
N LEU A 226 7.90 -7.99 -0.37
CA LEU A 226 7.82 -6.59 0.07
C LEU A 226 6.49 -5.96 -0.30
N GLU A 227 5.90 -6.40 -1.41
CA GLU A 227 4.63 -5.94 -1.94
C GLU A 227 3.83 -7.11 -2.47
N TRP A 228 2.54 -7.13 -2.20
CA TRP A 228 1.63 -8.13 -2.75
C TRP A 228 0.22 -7.57 -2.87
N THR A 229 -0.59 -8.22 -3.70
CA THR A 229 -2.00 -7.94 -3.83
C THR A 229 -2.84 -9.16 -3.45
N VAL A 230 -4.07 -8.89 -3.00
CA VAL A 230 -5.09 -9.90 -2.75
C VAL A 230 -6.39 -9.45 -3.39
N THR A 231 -7.09 -10.37 -4.04
CA THR A 231 -8.47 -10.17 -4.46
C THR A 231 -9.41 -10.69 -3.38
N TYR A 232 -10.26 -9.81 -2.83
CA TYR A 232 -11.27 -10.15 -1.83
C TYR A 232 -12.67 -9.74 -2.31
N GLY A 233 -13.51 -10.71 -2.64
CA GLY A 233 -14.75 -10.44 -3.35
C GLY A 233 -14.48 -9.77 -4.70
N ARG A 234 -15.03 -8.57 -4.92
CA ARG A 234 -14.71 -7.73 -6.09
C ARG A 234 -13.63 -6.69 -5.82
N GLY A 235 -13.19 -6.57 -4.56
CA GLY A 235 -12.24 -5.57 -4.12
C GLY A 235 -10.79 -5.96 -4.37
N ARG A 236 -9.95 -4.97 -4.28
CA ARG A 236 -8.50 -5.08 -4.47
C ARG A 236 -7.80 -4.65 -3.19
N VAL A 237 -6.91 -5.46 -2.69
CA VAL A 237 -6.08 -5.12 -1.54
C VAL A 237 -4.63 -5.13 -1.98
N TYR A 238 -3.90 -4.09 -1.67
CA TYR A 238 -2.46 -4.00 -1.88
C TYR A 238 -1.79 -3.79 -0.53
N THR A 239 -0.83 -4.62 -0.21
CA THR A 239 -0.02 -4.51 1.00
C THR A 239 1.42 -4.21 0.62
N SER A 240 2.04 -3.26 1.31
CA SER A 240 3.45 -2.94 1.19
C SER A 240 4.11 -2.89 2.56
N THR A 241 5.24 -3.57 2.72
CA THR A 241 6.10 -3.45 3.91
C THR A 241 7.01 -2.23 3.84
N LEU A 242 7.05 -1.53 2.70
CA LEU A 242 7.76 -0.27 2.54
C LEU A 242 7.04 0.85 3.29
N GLY A 243 7.75 1.94 3.61
CA GLY A 243 7.12 3.12 4.20
C GLY A 243 7.07 3.13 5.74
N HIS A 244 7.97 2.40 6.39
CA HIS A 244 8.16 2.45 7.84
C HIS A 244 8.35 3.90 8.34
N VAL A 245 7.64 4.27 9.40
CA VAL A 245 7.81 5.55 10.10
C VAL A 245 7.81 5.27 11.60
N TRP A 246 8.97 5.46 12.25
CA TRP A 246 9.10 5.18 13.68
C TRP A 246 8.99 6.45 14.52
N LYS A 247 8.69 6.28 15.80
CA LYS A 247 8.68 7.38 16.77
C LYS A 247 10.03 8.08 16.81
N GLY A 248 10.03 9.40 16.66
CA GLY A 248 11.24 10.22 16.58
C GLY A 248 11.78 10.45 15.16
N ASP A 249 11.22 9.81 14.14
CA ASP A 249 11.44 10.22 12.75
C ASP A 249 10.87 11.63 12.50
N SER A 250 11.41 12.34 11.50
CA SER A 250 10.82 13.58 11.00
C SER A 250 10.63 13.54 9.48
N GLN A 251 11.69 13.26 8.74
CA GLN A 251 11.71 13.16 7.28
C GLN A 251 12.54 11.92 6.85
N PRO A 252 12.06 10.69 7.19
CA PRO A 252 12.86 9.49 6.94
C PRO A 252 13.12 9.27 5.45
N GLU A 253 14.36 8.93 5.09
CA GLU A 253 14.77 8.76 3.70
C GLU A 253 13.94 7.73 2.93
N ARG A 254 13.51 6.67 3.61
CA ARG A 254 12.62 5.65 3.04
C ARG A 254 11.27 6.21 2.58
N MET A 255 10.73 7.26 3.22
CA MET A 255 9.53 7.95 2.75
C MET A 255 9.82 8.95 1.63
N ARG A 256 11.03 9.49 1.60
CA ARG A 256 11.50 10.41 0.56
C ARG A 256 12.03 9.67 -0.67
N CYS A 257 12.17 8.34 -0.62
CA CYS A 257 12.60 7.52 -1.76
C CYS A 257 11.62 7.67 -2.93
N ALA A 258 12.14 8.09 -4.10
CA ALA A 258 11.34 8.27 -5.31
C ALA A 258 10.59 7.00 -5.72
N GLY A 259 11.18 5.83 -5.48
CA GLY A 259 10.54 4.53 -5.74
C GLY A 259 9.31 4.32 -4.87
N VAL A 260 9.42 4.53 -3.55
CA VAL A 260 8.32 4.36 -2.59
C VAL A 260 7.18 5.34 -2.89
N GLN A 261 7.50 6.61 -3.16
CA GLN A 261 6.48 7.61 -3.52
C GLN A 261 5.78 7.28 -4.84
N THR A 262 6.51 6.79 -5.83
CA THR A 262 5.93 6.37 -7.11
C THR A 262 4.98 5.18 -6.94
N LEU A 263 5.37 4.19 -6.15
CA LEU A 263 4.54 3.02 -5.87
C LEU A 263 3.26 3.39 -5.12
N LEU A 264 3.32 4.30 -4.14
CA LEU A 264 2.14 4.78 -3.43
C LEU A 264 1.10 5.35 -4.40
N VAL A 265 1.51 6.29 -5.27
CA VAL A 265 0.60 6.92 -6.24
C VAL A 265 0.01 5.89 -7.20
N ARG A 266 0.83 5.01 -7.75
CA ARG A 266 0.41 4.00 -8.74
C ARG A 266 -0.49 2.92 -8.12
N ALA A 267 -0.19 2.49 -6.90
CA ALA A 267 -1.03 1.54 -6.17
C ALA A 267 -2.43 2.11 -5.93
N LEU A 268 -2.54 3.39 -5.54
CA LEU A 268 -3.85 4.03 -5.34
C LEU A 268 -4.66 4.15 -6.64
N GLN A 269 -4.02 4.45 -7.78
CA GLN A 269 -4.70 4.42 -9.07
C GLN A 269 -5.26 3.02 -9.39
N TRP A 270 -4.43 1.98 -9.21
CA TRP A 270 -4.85 0.61 -9.45
C TRP A 270 -5.97 0.16 -8.48
N LEU A 271 -5.86 0.51 -7.21
CA LEU A 271 -6.85 0.20 -6.17
C LEU A 271 -8.21 0.86 -6.48
N ALA A 272 -8.20 2.09 -7.00
CA ALA A 272 -9.40 2.78 -7.44
C ALA A 272 -10.04 2.18 -8.71
N GLY A 273 -9.46 1.11 -9.29
CA GLY A 273 -9.93 0.53 -10.54
C GLY A 273 -9.61 1.36 -11.77
N ARG A 274 -8.74 2.34 -11.67
CA ARG A 274 -8.36 3.25 -12.76
C ARG A 274 -7.09 2.77 -13.47
N PRO A 275 -6.87 3.20 -14.71
CA PRO A 275 -5.58 3.00 -15.37
C PRO A 275 -4.43 3.57 -14.56
N VAL A 276 -3.31 2.84 -14.48
CA VAL A 276 -2.09 3.34 -13.84
C VAL A 276 -1.35 4.22 -14.83
N THR A 277 -1.58 5.53 -14.74
CA THR A 277 -1.04 6.54 -15.68
C THR A 277 0.08 7.39 -15.06
N TRP A 278 0.34 7.26 -13.74
CA TRP A 278 1.44 7.99 -13.12
C TRP A 278 2.76 7.57 -13.75
N PRO A 279 3.53 8.50 -14.31
CA PRO A 279 4.74 8.18 -15.05
C PRO A 279 5.81 7.60 -14.12
N VAL A 280 6.76 6.87 -14.71
CA VAL A 280 8.04 6.57 -14.04
C VAL A 280 8.86 7.86 -14.06
N PRO A 281 9.18 8.44 -12.90
CA PRO A 281 9.91 9.70 -12.88
C PRO A 281 11.39 9.48 -13.29
N ALA A 282 12.01 10.51 -13.86
CA ALA A 282 13.41 10.45 -14.32
C ALA A 282 14.39 10.15 -13.16
N ASP A 283 14.01 10.53 -11.94
CA ASP A 283 14.77 10.26 -10.72
C ASP A 283 14.41 8.92 -10.06
N PHE A 284 13.71 8.00 -10.74
CA PHE A 284 13.42 6.68 -10.18
C PHE A 284 14.73 5.95 -9.86
N PRO A 285 14.86 5.28 -8.68
CA PRO A 285 16.09 4.61 -8.30
C PRO A 285 16.44 3.44 -9.23
N THR A 286 17.71 3.10 -9.29
CA THR A 286 18.24 1.95 -10.03
C THR A 286 18.66 0.83 -9.08
N ALA A 287 19.07 -0.32 -9.60
CA ALA A 287 19.61 -1.40 -8.77
C ALA A 287 20.90 -1.01 -8.01
N ASP A 288 21.63 -0.03 -8.52
CA ASP A 288 22.95 0.38 -8.00
C ASP A 288 22.90 1.71 -7.22
N ARG A 289 21.78 2.45 -7.29
CA ARG A 289 21.66 3.78 -6.71
C ARG A 289 20.29 4.04 -6.12
N ILE A 290 20.25 4.46 -4.85
CA ILE A 290 19.04 5.04 -4.23
C ILE A 290 18.75 6.43 -4.85
N SER A 291 17.49 6.85 -4.71
CA SER A 291 17.05 8.19 -5.06
C SER A 291 16.18 8.73 -3.93
N VAL A 292 16.72 9.67 -3.18
CA VAL A 292 16.04 10.33 -2.04
C VAL A 292 15.75 11.78 -2.44
N ARG A 293 14.47 12.14 -2.41
CA ARG A 293 13.98 13.49 -2.72
C ARG A 293 14.15 14.44 -1.53
N GLY A 294 13.90 15.71 -1.77
CA GLY A 294 13.79 16.72 -0.72
C GLY A 294 12.71 16.39 0.32
N GLU A 295 12.57 17.24 1.31
CA GLU A 295 11.57 17.07 2.36
C GLU A 295 10.15 17.03 1.80
N ILE A 296 9.31 16.16 2.36
CA ILE A 296 7.90 16.04 2.05
C ILE A 296 7.17 17.19 2.74
N PRO A 297 6.39 18.01 2.01
CA PRO A 297 5.57 19.04 2.64
C PRO A 297 4.60 18.40 3.64
N LEU A 298 4.62 18.83 4.89
CA LEU A 298 3.68 18.34 5.89
C LEU A 298 2.45 19.25 5.89
N PRO A 299 1.27 18.75 5.50
CA PRO A 299 0.04 19.49 5.63
C PRO A 299 -0.25 19.75 7.10
N GLY A 300 -0.99 20.82 7.41
CA GLY A 300 -1.50 21.05 8.75
C GLY A 300 -2.33 19.86 9.26
N PRO A 301 -2.62 19.80 10.57
CA PRO A 301 -3.48 18.76 11.12
C PRO A 301 -4.82 18.74 10.37
N PRO A 302 -5.42 17.56 10.21
CA PRO A 302 -6.68 17.37 9.48
C PRO A 302 -7.84 18.04 10.16
#